data_9ee8b7eff974bddf12800b5b487a4920
#
_entry.id   9ee8b7eff974bddf12800b5b487a4920
#
_cell.length_a   1.000
_cell.length_b   1.000
_cell.length_c   1.000
_cell.angle_alpha   90.00
_cell.angle_beta   90.00
_cell.angle_gamma   90.00
#
_symmetry.space_group_name_H-M   'P 1'
#
loop_
_entity.id
_entity.type
_entity.pdbx_description
1 polymer ?
#
loop_
_entity_poly.entity_id
_entity_poly.type
_entity_poly.pdbx_seq_one_letter_code
_entity_poly.pdbx_strand_id
1 'polypeptide(L)'
;LDLDLGAIGKGYALEAAASLLSSWEIGTFLANAGQSTVLARGKEAWPVTVGGGFDFLKAGRVSLKDRALSDSGHEVKGEHVYDPRRRQVKSRQLAVWVSHPSPALSDGLSTAFMVMDLKEIEAAAADRPEIWTLVVGRDKNCYWFNRPADFSQDI
;
A
#
# COMPACT_ATOMS: atom_id res chain seq x y z
N LEU A 1 4.10 5.90 -27.93
CA LEU A 1 3.46 5.28 -26.76
C LEU A 1 4.24 5.72 -25.52
N ASP A 2 3.61 6.49 -24.65
CA ASP A 2 4.20 6.87 -23.38
C ASP A 2 3.70 5.90 -22.30
N LEU A 3 4.64 5.35 -21.51
CA LEU A 3 4.35 4.46 -20.38
C LEU A 3 4.68 5.18 -19.08
N ASP A 4 3.69 5.31 -18.20
CA ASP A 4 3.88 5.82 -16.85
C ASP A 4 3.88 4.65 -15.85
N LEU A 5 5.01 4.44 -15.17
CA LEU A 5 5.20 3.41 -14.15
C LEU A 5 4.97 3.94 -12.72
N GLY A 6 4.46 5.15 -12.57
CA GLY A 6 4.30 5.81 -11.26
C GLY A 6 3.49 5.02 -10.24
N ALA A 7 2.57 4.18 -10.71
CA ALA A 7 1.70 3.38 -9.86
C ALA A 7 2.28 2.02 -9.41
N ILE A 8 3.33 1.52 -10.07
CA ILE A 8 3.86 0.16 -9.83
C ILE A 8 5.40 0.10 -9.79
N GLY A 9 6.05 1.15 -10.25
CA GLY A 9 7.49 1.15 -10.48
C GLY A 9 8.31 1.00 -9.20
N LYS A 10 7.87 1.57 -8.08
CA LYS A 10 8.55 1.43 -6.78
C LYS A 10 8.48 0.00 -6.27
N GLY A 11 7.30 -0.58 -6.32
CA GLY A 11 7.09 -1.97 -5.92
C GLY A 11 7.90 -2.93 -6.79
N TYR A 12 7.90 -2.73 -8.10
CA TYR A 12 8.71 -3.53 -9.03
C TYR A 12 10.22 -3.41 -8.76
N ALA A 13 10.70 -2.20 -8.48
CA ALA A 13 12.10 -1.98 -8.13
C ALA A 13 12.50 -2.70 -6.83
N LEU A 14 11.63 -2.70 -5.82
CA LEU A 14 11.86 -3.46 -4.58
C LEU A 14 11.85 -4.97 -4.82
N GLU A 15 11.02 -5.48 -5.72
CA GLU A 15 10.97 -6.90 -6.08
C GLU A 15 12.27 -7.33 -6.78
N ALA A 16 12.78 -6.51 -7.71
CA ALA A 16 14.07 -6.73 -8.37
C ALA A 16 15.25 -6.66 -7.37
N ALA A 17 15.25 -5.67 -6.48
CA ALA A 17 16.25 -5.53 -5.42
C ALA A 17 16.22 -6.73 -4.45
N ALA A 18 15.05 -7.22 -4.08
CA ALA A 18 14.91 -8.41 -3.23
C ALA A 18 15.48 -9.66 -3.89
N SER A 19 15.26 -9.84 -5.19
CA SER A 19 15.81 -10.94 -5.96
C SER A 19 17.35 -10.88 -6.00
N LEU A 20 17.91 -9.69 -6.18
CA LEU A 20 19.35 -9.47 -6.16
C LEU A 20 19.95 -9.75 -4.78
N LEU A 21 19.35 -9.23 -3.70
CA LEU A 21 19.80 -9.50 -2.33
C LEU A 21 19.76 -11.00 -2.00
N SER A 22 18.71 -11.70 -2.43
CA SER A 22 18.61 -13.15 -2.28
C SER A 22 19.71 -13.90 -3.01
N SER A 23 20.14 -13.45 -4.20
CA SER A 23 21.26 -14.04 -4.93
C SER A 23 22.62 -13.86 -4.23
N TRP A 24 22.71 -12.90 -3.31
CA TRP A 24 23.87 -12.65 -2.44
C TRP A 24 23.70 -13.27 -1.05
N GLU A 25 22.73 -14.19 -0.89
CA GLU A 25 22.42 -14.86 0.37
C GLU A 25 21.94 -13.92 1.51
N ILE A 26 21.55 -12.69 1.15
CA ILE A 26 20.93 -11.73 2.08
C ILE A 26 19.43 -12.01 2.14
N GLY A 27 19.02 -12.86 3.07
CA GLY A 27 17.62 -13.34 3.16
C GLY A 27 16.75 -12.57 4.15
N THR A 28 17.31 -11.69 5.00
CA THR A 28 16.54 -10.93 6.01
C THR A 28 16.84 -9.44 5.88
N PHE A 29 15.84 -8.64 5.52
CA PHE A 29 16.00 -7.19 5.34
C PHE A 29 14.66 -6.45 5.36
N LEU A 30 14.75 -5.15 5.61
CA LEU A 30 13.70 -4.18 5.36
C LEU A 30 14.21 -3.20 4.29
N ALA A 31 13.51 -3.09 3.17
CA ALA A 31 13.85 -2.19 2.08
C ALA A 31 12.72 -1.17 1.86
N ASN A 32 13.09 0.08 1.55
CA ASN A 32 12.14 1.17 1.35
C ASN A 32 12.39 1.87 0.01
N ALA A 33 11.34 2.05 -0.79
CA ALA A 33 11.36 2.81 -2.03
C ALA A 33 10.62 4.14 -1.86
N GLY A 34 11.38 5.16 -1.50
CA GLY A 34 10.82 6.47 -1.17
C GLY A 34 10.02 6.45 0.13
N GLN A 35 8.91 7.19 0.17
CA GLN A 35 8.09 7.32 1.38
C GLN A 35 6.84 6.43 1.38
N SER A 36 6.53 5.77 0.27
CA SER A 36 5.23 5.14 0.05
C SER A 36 5.25 3.63 -0.22
N THR A 37 6.42 2.97 -0.21
CA THR A 37 6.48 1.52 -0.41
C THR A 37 7.63 0.93 0.38
N VAL A 38 7.32 -0.03 1.25
CA VAL A 38 8.29 -0.77 2.06
C VAL A 38 8.11 -2.27 1.85
N LEU A 39 9.21 -3.01 1.84
CA LEU A 39 9.25 -4.47 1.71
C LEU A 39 10.05 -5.08 2.85
N ALA A 40 9.42 -5.97 3.61
CA ALA A 40 10.07 -6.83 4.60
C ALA A 40 10.29 -8.23 4.03
N ARG A 41 11.44 -8.81 4.28
CA ARG A 41 11.79 -10.19 3.92
C ARG A 41 12.50 -10.89 5.07
N GLY A 42 12.29 -12.20 5.16
CA GLY A 42 13.04 -13.10 6.03
C GLY A 42 12.39 -13.43 7.35
N LYS A 43 13.22 -13.81 8.32
CA LYS A 43 12.75 -14.42 9.57
C LYS A 43 12.14 -13.42 10.55
N GLU A 44 12.50 -12.15 10.45
CA GLU A 44 12.09 -11.10 11.38
C GLU A 44 10.82 -10.41 10.90
N ALA A 45 10.00 -9.98 11.88
CA ALA A 45 8.89 -9.09 11.64
C ALA A 45 9.31 -7.65 11.95
N TRP A 46 8.99 -6.73 11.05
CA TRP A 46 9.41 -5.33 11.14
C TRP A 46 8.21 -4.44 11.45
N PRO A 47 8.25 -3.67 12.55
CA PRO A 47 7.18 -2.74 12.85
C PRO A 47 7.18 -1.59 11.84
N VAL A 48 6.03 -1.35 11.20
CA VAL A 48 5.84 -0.24 10.27
C VAL A 48 4.59 0.54 10.62
N THR A 49 4.62 1.82 10.32
CA THR A 49 3.48 2.72 10.57
C THR A 49 2.48 2.64 9.43
N VAL A 50 1.19 2.64 9.77
CA VAL A 50 0.05 2.69 8.86
C VAL A 50 -0.87 3.82 9.28
N GLY A 51 -1.35 4.60 8.33
CA GLY A 51 -2.15 5.78 8.64
C GLY A 51 -1.29 6.98 9.02
N GLY A 52 -1.88 7.96 9.69
CA GLY A 52 -1.25 9.28 9.90
C GLY A 52 -1.40 10.16 8.67
N GLY A 53 -0.67 11.28 8.67
CA GLY A 53 -0.64 12.21 7.55
C GLY A 53 -1.82 13.16 7.42
N PHE A 54 -2.88 12.91 8.15
CA PHE A 54 -4.03 13.80 8.28
C PHE A 54 -4.30 14.07 9.76
N ASP A 55 -4.66 15.28 10.14
CA ASP A 55 -4.94 15.67 11.53
C ASP A 55 -6.04 14.81 12.18
N PHE A 56 -6.96 14.28 11.39
CA PHE A 56 -8.05 13.43 11.85
C PHE A 56 -7.72 11.93 11.88
N LEU A 57 -6.58 11.50 11.30
CA LEU A 57 -6.20 10.11 11.16
C LEU A 57 -5.06 9.78 12.12
N LYS A 58 -5.36 9.02 13.16
CA LYS A 58 -4.32 8.47 14.02
C LYS A 58 -3.50 7.42 13.29
N ALA A 59 -2.20 7.49 13.45
CA ALA A 59 -1.31 6.44 13.00
C ALA A 59 -1.48 5.18 13.86
N GLY A 60 -1.17 4.05 13.28
CA GLY A 60 -1.07 2.77 13.98
C GLY A 60 0.16 2.01 13.51
N ARG A 61 0.39 0.82 14.09
CA ARG A 61 1.50 -0.06 13.74
C ARG A 61 1.00 -1.43 13.32
N VAL A 62 1.72 -2.03 12.39
CA VAL A 62 1.62 -3.44 12.00
C VAL A 62 3.02 -4.03 11.93
N SER A 63 3.13 -5.34 12.08
CA SER A 63 4.39 -6.06 11.88
C SER A 63 4.42 -6.69 10.49
N LEU A 64 5.31 -6.21 9.62
CA LEU A 64 5.50 -6.80 8.30
C LEU A 64 6.51 -7.94 8.36
N LYS A 65 6.12 -9.10 7.80
CA LYS A 65 6.97 -10.25 7.61
C LYS A 65 6.68 -10.87 6.24
N ASP A 66 7.69 -11.01 5.41
CA ASP A 66 7.61 -11.55 4.05
C ASP A 66 6.53 -10.89 3.17
N ARG A 67 6.34 -9.59 3.35
CA ARG A 67 5.35 -8.82 2.61
C ARG A 67 5.73 -7.35 2.49
N ALA A 68 5.07 -6.68 1.58
CA ALA A 68 5.18 -5.24 1.37
C ALA A 68 3.97 -4.49 1.95
N LEU A 69 4.18 -3.22 2.18
CA LEU A 69 3.14 -2.23 2.45
C LEU A 69 3.38 -1.04 1.53
N SER A 70 2.34 -0.63 0.82
CA SER A 70 2.37 0.57 -0.03
C SER A 70 1.20 1.47 0.29
N ASP A 71 1.44 2.77 0.16
CA ASP A 71 0.39 3.78 0.30
C ASP A 71 0.28 4.68 -0.93
N SER A 72 -0.92 5.16 -1.14
CA SER A 72 -1.26 6.21 -2.09
C SER A 72 -2.22 7.19 -1.43
N GLY A 73 -1.98 8.49 -1.60
CA GLY A 73 -2.81 9.51 -0.96
C GLY A 73 -2.62 10.90 -1.53
N HIS A 74 -3.48 11.81 -1.11
CA HIS A 74 -3.48 13.22 -1.54
C HIS A 74 -2.58 14.13 -0.70
N GLU A 75 -2.05 13.62 0.41
CA GLU A 75 -1.37 14.42 1.42
C GLU A 75 -0.15 15.16 0.87
N VAL A 76 0.64 14.51 0.02
CA VAL A 76 1.91 15.06 -0.48
C VAL A 76 1.78 15.68 -1.87
N LYS A 77 0.99 15.08 -2.76
CA LYS A 77 0.94 15.45 -4.19
C LYS A 77 -0.41 16.03 -4.66
N GLY A 78 -1.40 16.13 -3.76
CA GLY A 78 -2.75 16.50 -4.15
C GLY A 78 -3.42 15.46 -5.06
N GLU A 79 -4.46 15.88 -5.80
CA GLU A 79 -5.13 14.98 -6.75
C GLU A 79 -4.26 14.78 -8.00
N HIS A 80 -3.70 13.61 -8.18
CA HIS A 80 -2.84 13.26 -9.32
C HIS A 80 -3.19 11.88 -9.92
N VAL A 81 -4.05 11.09 -9.26
CA VAL A 81 -4.41 9.76 -9.74
C VAL A 81 -5.47 9.87 -10.83
N TYR A 82 -5.15 9.38 -12.03
CA TYR A 82 -6.05 9.36 -13.18
C TYR A 82 -6.95 8.12 -13.13
N ASP A 83 -8.28 8.32 -13.19
CA ASP A 83 -9.25 7.23 -13.36
C ASP A 83 -9.47 6.97 -14.86
N PRO A 84 -8.95 5.86 -15.42
CA PRO A 84 -9.06 5.57 -16.85
C PRO A 84 -10.52 5.26 -17.28
N ARG A 85 -11.38 4.80 -16.36
CA ARG A 85 -12.77 4.50 -16.63
C ARG A 85 -13.61 5.77 -16.81
N ARG A 86 -13.23 6.82 -16.07
CA ARG A 86 -13.92 8.14 -16.09
C ARG A 86 -13.18 9.20 -16.89
N ARG A 87 -11.95 8.89 -17.33
CA ARG A 87 -11.06 9.78 -18.08
C ARG A 87 -10.84 11.13 -17.38
N GLN A 88 -10.61 11.09 -16.05
CA GLN A 88 -10.39 12.30 -15.26
C GLN A 88 -9.38 12.05 -14.14
N VAL A 89 -8.69 13.09 -13.73
CA VAL A 89 -7.87 13.09 -12.52
C VAL A 89 -8.79 13.35 -11.33
N LYS A 90 -9.24 12.27 -10.70
CA LYS A 90 -10.11 12.35 -9.51
C LYS A 90 -10.11 11.04 -8.75
N SER A 91 -9.65 11.07 -7.52
CA SER A 91 -9.72 9.92 -6.63
C SER A 91 -11.06 9.87 -5.91
N ARG A 92 -11.50 8.66 -5.57
CA ARG A 92 -12.67 8.42 -4.71
C ARG A 92 -12.29 8.42 -3.24
N GLN A 93 -11.03 8.08 -2.93
CA GLN A 93 -10.50 7.97 -1.58
C GLN A 93 -9.53 9.13 -1.28
N LEU A 94 -9.30 9.42 0.00
CA LEU A 94 -8.27 10.37 0.45
C LEU A 94 -6.90 9.72 0.51
N ALA A 95 -6.86 8.49 1.04
CA ALA A 95 -5.65 7.68 1.10
C ALA A 95 -5.99 6.19 1.17
N VAL A 96 -5.05 5.35 0.73
CA VAL A 96 -5.17 3.89 0.74
C VAL A 96 -3.81 3.29 1.09
N TRP A 97 -3.79 2.42 2.08
CA TRP A 97 -2.66 1.53 2.39
C TRP A 97 -3.03 0.12 1.97
N VAL A 98 -2.14 -0.54 1.23
CA VAL A 98 -2.32 -1.94 0.83
C VAL A 98 -1.09 -2.73 1.21
N SER A 99 -1.28 -3.89 1.79
CA SER A 99 -0.21 -4.85 1.98
C SER A 99 -0.46 -6.12 1.18
N HIS A 100 0.62 -6.61 0.55
CA HIS A 100 0.65 -7.83 -0.24
C HIS A 100 2.05 -8.46 -0.20
N PRO A 101 2.21 -9.82 -0.36
CA PRO A 101 3.53 -10.45 -0.46
C PRO A 101 4.40 -9.93 -1.61
N SER A 102 3.80 -9.59 -2.77
CA SER A 102 4.49 -8.90 -3.88
C SER A 102 4.44 -7.39 -3.68
N PRO A 103 5.59 -6.69 -3.64
CA PRO A 103 5.64 -5.24 -3.54
C PRO A 103 5.10 -4.55 -4.80
N ALA A 104 5.22 -5.16 -5.99
CA ALA A 104 4.64 -4.63 -7.21
C ALA A 104 3.11 -4.61 -7.14
N LEU A 105 2.48 -5.67 -6.64
CA LEU A 105 1.04 -5.72 -6.44
C LEU A 105 0.59 -4.78 -5.31
N SER A 106 1.35 -4.68 -4.22
CA SER A 106 1.07 -3.73 -3.14
C SER A 106 1.02 -2.29 -3.67
N ASP A 107 2.03 -1.87 -4.43
CA ASP A 107 2.14 -0.52 -5.01
C ASP A 107 1.02 -0.27 -6.03
N GLY A 108 0.79 -1.20 -6.97
CA GLY A 108 -0.25 -1.08 -7.98
C GLY A 108 -1.67 -1.02 -7.40
N LEU A 109 -1.97 -1.88 -6.43
CA LEU A 109 -3.28 -1.93 -5.78
C LEU A 109 -3.55 -0.69 -4.94
N SER A 110 -2.55 -0.13 -4.23
CA SER A 110 -2.73 1.10 -3.47
C SER A 110 -3.22 2.24 -4.36
N THR A 111 -2.67 2.36 -5.57
CA THR A 111 -3.09 3.37 -6.56
C THR A 111 -4.43 3.02 -7.20
N ALA A 112 -4.67 1.77 -7.56
CA ALA A 112 -5.94 1.34 -8.16
C ALA A 112 -7.12 1.57 -7.21
N PHE A 113 -6.96 1.27 -5.93
CA PHE A 113 -8.00 1.45 -4.92
C PHE A 113 -8.33 2.93 -4.66
N MET A 114 -7.45 3.87 -4.99
CA MET A 114 -7.76 5.31 -4.92
C MET A 114 -8.95 5.70 -5.82
N VAL A 115 -9.17 5.01 -6.92
CA VAL A 115 -10.24 5.31 -7.89
C VAL A 115 -11.43 4.34 -7.84
N MET A 116 -11.33 3.30 -7.01
CA MET A 116 -12.40 2.31 -6.78
C MET A 116 -13.35 2.75 -5.66
N ASP A 117 -14.61 2.31 -5.70
CA ASP A 117 -15.50 2.47 -4.56
C ASP A 117 -15.28 1.35 -3.52
N LEU A 118 -15.86 1.52 -2.32
CA LEU A 118 -15.64 0.57 -1.22
C LEU A 118 -16.13 -0.84 -1.54
N LYS A 119 -17.21 -0.99 -2.32
CA LYS A 119 -17.73 -2.30 -2.73
C LYS A 119 -16.80 -2.99 -3.72
N GLU A 120 -16.21 -2.21 -4.64
CA GLU A 120 -15.20 -2.74 -5.58
C GLU A 120 -13.94 -3.18 -4.82
N ILE A 121 -13.50 -2.43 -3.81
CA ILE A 121 -12.35 -2.78 -2.97
C ILE A 121 -12.66 -4.03 -2.13
N GLU A 122 -13.83 -4.09 -1.51
CA GLU A 122 -14.31 -5.25 -0.75
C GLU A 122 -14.31 -6.51 -1.63
N ALA A 123 -14.90 -6.45 -2.83
CA ALA A 123 -14.91 -7.56 -3.76
C ALA A 123 -13.50 -7.97 -4.22
N ALA A 124 -12.58 -7.00 -4.37
CA ALA A 124 -11.19 -7.30 -4.72
C ALA A 124 -10.42 -8.00 -3.59
N ALA A 125 -10.78 -7.77 -2.33
CA ALA A 125 -10.14 -8.33 -1.15
C ALA A 125 -10.81 -9.62 -0.63
N ALA A 126 -12.09 -9.86 -0.94
CA ALA A 126 -12.93 -10.89 -0.31
C ALA A 126 -12.32 -12.30 -0.37
N ASP A 127 -11.84 -12.74 -1.53
CA ASP A 127 -11.26 -14.06 -1.74
C ASP A 127 -9.72 -14.06 -1.77
N ARG A 128 -9.11 -13.00 -1.24
CA ARG A 128 -7.66 -12.78 -1.26
C ARG A 128 -7.13 -12.40 0.12
N PRO A 129 -6.99 -13.39 1.02
CA PRO A 129 -6.54 -13.15 2.39
C PRO A 129 -5.10 -12.60 2.47
N GLU A 130 -4.32 -12.74 1.39
CA GLU A 130 -3.00 -12.13 1.27
C GLU A 130 -3.05 -10.61 1.15
N ILE A 131 -4.20 -10.03 0.78
CA ILE A 131 -4.39 -8.58 0.72
C ILE A 131 -5.03 -8.13 2.03
N TRP A 132 -4.41 -7.18 2.73
CA TRP A 132 -5.15 -6.32 3.65
C TRP A 132 -5.02 -4.87 3.23
N THR A 133 -6.05 -4.08 3.50
CA THR A 133 -6.06 -2.67 3.14
C THR A 133 -6.78 -1.81 4.16
N LEU A 134 -6.22 -0.63 4.39
CA LEU A 134 -6.86 0.49 5.07
C LEU A 134 -7.20 1.56 4.03
N VAL A 135 -8.46 1.95 3.97
CA VAL A 135 -8.96 3.01 3.09
C VAL A 135 -9.47 4.16 3.94
N VAL A 136 -9.04 5.37 3.61
CA VAL A 136 -9.59 6.60 4.16
C VAL A 136 -10.50 7.24 3.12
N GLY A 137 -11.79 7.20 3.39
CA GLY A 137 -12.82 7.75 2.52
C GLY A 137 -12.83 9.29 2.53
N ARG A 138 -13.48 9.90 1.53
CA ARG A 138 -13.70 11.35 1.50
C ARG A 138 -14.60 11.86 2.62
N ASP A 139 -15.33 10.97 3.27
CA ASP A 139 -16.10 11.20 4.51
C ASP A 139 -15.22 11.21 5.76
N LYS A 140 -13.88 11.03 5.60
CA LYS A 140 -12.86 10.94 6.66
C LYS A 140 -13.01 9.71 7.55
N ASN A 141 -13.82 8.72 7.16
CA ASN A 141 -13.92 7.45 7.84
C ASN A 141 -12.85 6.48 7.37
N CYS A 142 -12.45 5.57 8.28
CA CYS A 142 -11.48 4.52 8.01
C CYS A 142 -12.20 3.20 7.78
N TYR A 143 -11.89 2.54 6.66
CA TYR A 143 -12.45 1.27 6.26
C TYR A 143 -11.34 0.24 6.14
N TRP A 144 -11.47 -0.88 6.88
CA TRP A 144 -10.54 -1.99 6.81
C TRP A 144 -11.14 -3.16 6.03
N PHE A 145 -10.33 -3.74 5.16
CA PHE A 145 -10.63 -5.02 4.53
C PHE A 145 -9.49 -5.98 4.86
N ASN A 146 -9.81 -7.17 5.37
CA ASN A 146 -8.86 -8.16 5.88
C ASN A 146 -7.89 -7.57 6.92
N ARG A 147 -8.38 -6.78 7.86
CA ARG A 147 -7.57 -6.10 8.88
C ARG A 147 -6.61 -7.08 9.56
N PRO A 148 -5.30 -6.78 9.62
CA PRO A 148 -4.35 -7.63 10.32
C PRO A 148 -4.61 -7.63 11.83
N ALA A 149 -4.46 -8.81 12.45
CA ALA A 149 -4.78 -8.99 13.87
C ALA A 149 -3.81 -8.24 14.80
N ASP A 150 -2.59 -7.98 14.34
CA ASP A 150 -1.54 -7.28 15.06
C ASP A 150 -1.54 -5.76 14.89
N PHE A 151 -2.55 -5.21 14.21
CA PHE A 151 -2.69 -3.76 14.11
C PHE A 151 -3.01 -3.15 15.47
N SER A 152 -2.15 -2.26 15.94
CA SER A 152 -2.35 -1.45 17.14
C SER A 152 -2.39 0.05 16.79
N GLN A 153 -3.17 0.80 17.56
CA GLN A 153 -3.36 2.25 17.37
C GLN A 153 -2.70 3.06 18.52
N ASP A 154 -1.71 2.46 19.18
CA ASP A 154 -1.07 2.99 20.39
C ASP A 154 0.08 3.98 20.09
N ILE A 155 -0.19 4.96 19.21
CA ILE A 155 0.77 6.03 18.91
C ILE A 155 0.10 7.40 19.12
#